data_d7591bde3dd642f017ec40f5fdc41174
#
_entry.id   d7591bde3dd642f017ec40f5fdc41174
#
_cell.length_a   1.000
_cell.length_b   1.000
_cell.length_c   1.000
_cell.angle_alpha   90.00
_cell.angle_beta   90.00
_cell.angle_gamma   90.00
#
_symmetry.space_group_name_H-M   'P 1'
#
loop_
_entity.id
_entity.type
_entity.pdbx_description
1 polymer ?
#
loop_
_entity_poly.entity_id
_entity_poly.type
_entity_poly.pdbx_seq_one_letter_code
_entity_poly.pdbx_strand_id
1 'polypeptide(L)'
;ALRDAVFQLREAEKIYTYALFPEFWAEIQGQLGYLLSLLGSFTKSEDISELAIASYKNRQKVITERRDPLLWAECSENIGDIYYRIGRNKADRAALEEALEHFHDALYIFENAQLSERIKKLTTDIARTNQSLNLL
;
A
#
# COMPACT_ATOMS: atom_id res chain seq x y z
N ALA A 1 17.60 -7.76 10.76
CA ALA A 1 17.27 -6.93 9.65
C ALA A 1 15.80 -7.02 9.30
N LEU A 2 15.42 -6.88 8.03
CA LEU A 2 14.00 -6.81 7.66
C LEU A 2 13.23 -8.08 8.03
N ARG A 3 13.81 -9.26 7.80
CA ARG A 3 13.12 -10.52 8.11
C ARG A 3 12.88 -10.68 9.61
N ASP A 4 13.82 -10.26 10.44
CA ASP A 4 13.67 -10.31 11.89
C ASP A 4 12.59 -9.35 12.35
N ALA A 5 12.53 -8.16 11.78
CA ALA A 5 11.50 -7.17 12.10
C ALA A 5 10.10 -7.70 11.72
N VAL A 6 9.98 -8.31 10.56
CA VAL A 6 8.72 -8.93 10.12
C VAL A 6 8.31 -10.04 11.09
N PHE A 7 9.26 -10.89 11.49
CA PHE A 7 8.99 -11.96 12.45
C PHE A 7 8.45 -11.41 13.77
N GLN A 8 9.10 -10.37 14.30
CA GLN A 8 8.67 -9.75 15.55
C GLN A 8 7.25 -9.19 15.45
N LEU A 9 6.91 -8.56 14.34
CA LEU A 9 5.56 -8.04 14.13
C LEU A 9 4.53 -9.17 13.99
N ARG A 10 4.89 -10.27 13.32
CA ARG A 10 4.01 -11.45 13.25
C ARG A 10 3.73 -12.03 14.62
N GLU A 11 4.74 -12.05 15.49
CA GLU A 11 4.54 -12.49 16.87
C GLU A 11 3.62 -11.52 17.63
N ALA A 12 3.79 -10.21 17.41
CA ALA A 12 2.96 -9.21 18.07
C ALA A 12 1.50 -9.32 17.66
N GLU A 13 1.19 -9.62 16.39
CA GLU A 13 -0.20 -9.70 15.95
C GLU A 13 -0.93 -10.92 16.53
N LYS A 14 -0.22 -11.90 17.05
CA LYS A 14 -0.84 -13.02 17.77
C LYS A 14 -1.41 -12.57 19.12
N ILE A 15 -0.84 -11.52 19.71
CA ILE A 15 -1.27 -10.96 21.00
C ILE A 15 -2.28 -9.83 20.73
N TYR A 16 -1.94 -8.90 19.86
CA TYR A 16 -2.80 -7.77 19.51
C TYR A 16 -3.63 -8.13 18.28
N THR A 17 -4.70 -8.90 18.55
CA THR A 17 -5.55 -9.41 17.47
C THR A 17 -6.56 -8.38 17.01
N TYR A 18 -7.07 -8.57 15.79
CA TYR A 18 -8.14 -7.74 15.25
C TYR A 18 -9.35 -7.70 16.18
N ALA A 19 -9.74 -8.87 16.71
CA ALA A 19 -10.96 -8.98 17.51
C ALA A 19 -10.87 -8.23 18.84
N LEU A 20 -9.72 -8.27 19.51
CA LEU A 20 -9.57 -7.72 20.86
C LEU A 20 -8.90 -6.36 20.89
N PHE A 21 -7.98 -6.09 19.93
CA PHE A 21 -7.18 -4.86 19.92
C PHE A 21 -7.09 -4.30 18.49
N PRO A 22 -8.22 -3.88 17.89
CA PRO A 22 -8.22 -3.47 16.47
C PRO A 22 -7.25 -2.34 16.16
N GLU A 23 -7.10 -1.36 17.07
CA GLU A 23 -6.20 -0.23 16.85
C GLU A 23 -4.74 -0.66 16.78
N PHE A 24 -4.29 -1.46 17.75
CA PHE A 24 -2.92 -1.98 17.76
C PHE A 24 -2.68 -2.92 16.59
N TRP A 25 -3.67 -3.75 16.27
CA TRP A 25 -3.58 -4.64 15.11
C TRP A 25 -3.41 -3.84 13.82
N ALA A 26 -4.18 -2.77 13.64
CA ALA A 26 -4.09 -1.92 12.45
C ALA A 26 -2.72 -1.27 12.32
N GLU A 27 -2.13 -0.83 13.43
CA GLU A 27 -0.79 -0.26 13.43
C GLU A 27 0.26 -1.29 13.05
N ILE A 28 0.15 -2.50 13.59
CA ILE A 28 1.03 -3.61 13.22
C ILE A 28 0.91 -3.91 11.73
N GLN A 29 -0.31 -3.92 11.19
CA GLN A 29 -0.52 -4.15 9.76
C GLN A 29 0.15 -3.08 8.90
N GLY A 30 0.10 -1.83 9.32
CA GLY A 30 0.78 -0.74 8.61
C GLY A 30 2.30 -0.92 8.58
N GLN A 31 2.87 -1.31 9.71
CA GLN A 31 4.31 -1.58 9.81
C GLN A 31 4.71 -2.80 9.00
N LEU A 32 3.91 -3.87 9.05
CA LEU A 32 4.12 -5.05 8.22
C LEU A 32 4.07 -4.70 6.73
N GLY A 33 3.08 -3.89 6.34
CA GLY A 33 2.96 -3.45 4.95
C GLY A 33 4.24 -2.77 4.47
N TYR A 34 4.76 -1.85 5.26
CA TYR A 34 5.98 -1.13 4.94
C TYR A 34 7.19 -2.06 4.82
N LEU A 35 7.43 -2.89 5.84
CA LEU A 35 8.58 -3.78 5.86
C LEU A 35 8.50 -4.87 4.79
N LEU A 36 7.32 -5.43 4.57
CA LEU A 36 7.14 -6.43 3.52
C LEU A 36 7.31 -5.82 2.13
N SER A 37 6.88 -4.56 1.95
CA SER A 37 7.11 -3.86 0.68
C SER A 37 8.60 -3.70 0.40
N LEU A 38 9.38 -3.30 1.42
CA LEU A 38 10.83 -3.20 1.27
C LEU A 38 11.45 -4.56 0.99
N LEU A 39 11.08 -5.58 1.74
CA LEU A 39 11.62 -6.93 1.57
C LEU A 39 11.27 -7.49 0.20
N GLY A 40 10.04 -7.31 -0.25
CA GLY A 40 9.61 -7.74 -1.58
C GLY A 40 10.39 -7.05 -2.69
N SER A 41 10.70 -5.77 -2.51
CA SER A 41 11.51 -5.01 -3.46
C SER A 41 12.94 -5.52 -3.52
N PHE A 42 13.58 -5.71 -2.36
CA PHE A 42 14.98 -6.18 -2.29
C PHE A 42 15.15 -7.59 -2.81
N THR A 43 14.21 -8.49 -2.51
CA THR A 43 14.28 -9.88 -2.93
C THR A 43 13.64 -10.11 -4.30
N LYS A 44 13.00 -9.10 -4.87
CA LYS A 44 12.23 -9.18 -6.12
C LYS A 44 11.14 -10.26 -6.05
N SER A 45 10.58 -10.45 -4.86
CA SER A 45 9.54 -11.45 -4.61
C SER A 45 8.16 -10.82 -4.76
N GLU A 46 7.41 -11.28 -5.76
CA GLU A 46 6.03 -10.87 -5.93
C GLU A 46 5.15 -11.36 -4.79
N ASP A 47 5.39 -12.58 -4.32
CA ASP A 47 4.63 -13.15 -3.20
C ASP A 47 4.76 -12.29 -1.94
N ILE A 48 5.96 -11.85 -1.61
CA ILE A 48 6.18 -10.97 -0.45
C ILE A 48 5.52 -9.61 -0.68
N SER A 49 5.60 -9.07 -1.89
CA SER A 49 4.94 -7.82 -2.23
C SER A 49 3.42 -7.92 -2.08
N GLU A 50 2.84 -9.06 -2.43
CA GLU A 50 1.40 -9.29 -2.25
C GLU A 50 1.02 -9.37 -0.78
N LEU A 51 1.90 -9.93 0.07
CA LEU A 51 1.68 -9.90 1.52
C LEU A 51 1.68 -8.47 2.06
N ALA A 52 2.52 -7.60 1.49
CA ALA A 52 2.53 -6.19 1.86
C ALA A 52 1.19 -5.52 1.52
N ILE A 53 0.67 -5.78 0.33
CA ILE A 53 -0.63 -5.26 -0.09
C ILE A 53 -1.72 -5.74 0.87
N ALA A 54 -1.70 -7.03 1.21
CA ALA A 54 -2.69 -7.60 2.14
C ALA A 54 -2.63 -6.91 3.51
N SER A 55 -1.43 -6.61 4.00
CA SER A 55 -1.25 -5.92 5.29
C SER A 55 -1.83 -4.50 5.25
N TYR A 56 -1.56 -3.75 4.19
CA TYR A 56 -2.15 -2.42 4.05
C TYR A 56 -3.67 -2.47 3.94
N LYS A 57 -4.22 -3.43 3.20
CA LYS A 57 -5.67 -3.61 3.11
C LYS A 57 -6.27 -3.98 4.47
N ASN A 58 -5.56 -4.77 5.26
CA ASN A 58 -5.96 -5.08 6.63
C ASN A 58 -6.05 -3.81 7.47
N ARG A 59 -5.08 -2.90 7.34
CA ARG A 59 -5.11 -1.63 8.06
C ARG A 59 -6.36 -0.83 7.69
N GLN A 60 -6.72 -0.84 6.41
CA GLN A 60 -7.90 -0.11 5.92
C GLN A 60 -9.22 -0.68 6.41
N LYS A 61 -9.24 -1.91 6.93
CA LYS A 61 -10.44 -2.47 7.59
C LYS A 61 -10.78 -1.74 8.87
N VAL A 62 -9.78 -1.22 9.57
CA VAL A 62 -9.95 -0.49 10.83
C VAL A 62 -9.91 1.02 10.56
N ILE A 63 -8.89 1.46 9.82
CA ILE A 63 -8.73 2.87 9.46
C ILE A 63 -9.41 3.07 8.11
N THR A 64 -10.74 3.18 8.16
CA THR A 64 -11.56 3.32 6.95
C THR A 64 -11.48 4.74 6.40
N GLU A 65 -11.89 4.91 5.15
CA GLU A 65 -11.95 6.23 4.50
C GLU A 65 -12.79 7.21 5.32
N ARG A 66 -13.90 6.74 5.88
CA ARG A 66 -14.78 7.58 6.67
C ARG A 66 -14.16 7.98 8.00
N ARG A 67 -13.43 7.06 8.63
CA ARG A 67 -12.86 7.28 9.96
C ARG A 67 -11.65 8.21 9.93
N ASP A 68 -10.75 7.99 8.98
CA ASP A 68 -9.53 8.80 8.81
C ASP A 68 -9.16 8.80 7.34
N PRO A 69 -9.72 9.74 6.56
CA PRO A 69 -9.49 9.77 5.12
C PRO A 69 -8.02 9.89 4.73
N LEU A 70 -7.24 10.67 5.48
CA LEU A 70 -5.83 10.85 5.12
C LEU A 70 -5.01 9.58 5.30
N LEU A 71 -5.17 8.88 6.42
CA LEU A 71 -4.47 7.60 6.63
C LEU A 71 -4.95 6.54 5.65
N TRP A 72 -6.25 6.50 5.37
CA TRP A 72 -6.79 5.58 4.38
C TRP A 72 -6.17 5.83 3.00
N ALA A 73 -6.05 7.11 2.62
CA ALA A 73 -5.46 7.50 1.34
C ALA A 73 -3.98 7.16 1.28
N GLU A 74 -3.24 7.33 2.38
CA GLU A 74 -1.83 6.92 2.45
C GLU A 74 -1.68 5.42 2.19
N CYS A 75 -2.55 4.60 2.78
CA CYS A 75 -2.55 3.15 2.52
C CYS A 75 -2.84 2.86 1.05
N SER A 76 -3.80 3.55 0.46
CA SER A 76 -4.14 3.37 -0.96
C SER A 76 -2.94 3.74 -1.85
N GLU A 77 -2.26 4.83 -1.55
CA GLU A 77 -1.07 5.23 -2.28
C GLU A 77 0.03 4.16 -2.17
N ASN A 78 0.27 3.64 -0.98
CA ASN A 78 1.27 2.60 -0.76
C ASN A 78 0.93 1.32 -1.52
N ILE A 79 -0.34 0.93 -1.52
CA ILE A 79 -0.82 -0.23 -2.29
C ILE A 79 -0.59 0.02 -3.79
N GLY A 80 -0.93 1.21 -4.26
CA GLY A 80 -0.71 1.60 -5.66
C GLY A 80 0.76 1.50 -6.06
N ASP A 81 1.67 1.97 -5.20
CA ASP A 81 3.11 1.90 -5.45
C ASP A 81 3.58 0.45 -5.62
N ILE A 82 3.06 -0.47 -4.81
CA ILE A 82 3.43 -1.88 -4.88
C ILE A 82 2.90 -2.49 -6.18
N TYR A 83 1.65 -2.26 -6.52
CA TYR A 83 1.07 -2.73 -7.78
C TYR A 83 1.80 -2.17 -8.99
N TYR A 84 2.18 -0.89 -8.95
CA TYR A 84 2.95 -0.29 -10.05
C TYR A 84 4.29 -1.01 -10.23
N ARG A 85 4.99 -1.30 -9.14
CA ARG A 85 6.27 -2.01 -9.19
C ARG A 85 6.11 -3.40 -9.79
N ILE A 86 5.10 -4.15 -9.34
CA ILE A 86 4.81 -5.49 -9.87
C ILE A 86 4.46 -5.39 -11.35
N GLY A 87 3.57 -4.48 -11.70
CA GLY A 87 3.09 -4.33 -13.07
C GLY A 87 4.18 -3.94 -14.04
N ARG A 88 5.04 -3.02 -13.63
CA ARG A 88 6.16 -2.57 -14.47
C ARG A 88 7.19 -3.68 -14.66
N ASN A 89 7.53 -4.39 -13.59
CA ASN A 89 8.57 -5.41 -13.65
C ASN A 89 8.14 -6.64 -14.46
N LYS A 90 6.86 -6.96 -14.46
CA LYS A 90 6.32 -8.16 -15.12
C LYS A 90 5.50 -7.85 -16.38
N ALA A 91 5.41 -6.60 -16.77
CA ALA A 91 4.55 -6.16 -17.86
C ALA A 91 3.11 -6.66 -17.66
N ASP A 92 2.62 -6.54 -16.44
CA ASP A 92 1.31 -7.06 -16.02
C ASP A 92 0.29 -5.92 -16.07
N ARG A 93 -0.59 -5.97 -17.07
CA ARG A 93 -1.63 -4.96 -17.27
C ARG A 93 -2.57 -4.87 -16.07
N ALA A 94 -2.99 -6.00 -15.54
CA ALA A 94 -3.94 -6.03 -14.42
C ALA A 94 -3.36 -5.33 -13.18
N ALA A 95 -2.08 -5.57 -12.89
CA ALA A 95 -1.41 -4.90 -11.76
C ALA A 95 -1.30 -3.39 -11.98
N LEU A 96 -0.99 -2.96 -13.20
CA LEU A 96 -0.93 -1.52 -13.50
C LEU A 96 -2.30 -0.86 -13.39
N GLU A 97 -3.35 -1.54 -13.80
CA GLU A 97 -4.72 -1.02 -13.65
C GLU A 97 -5.12 -0.92 -12.19
N GLU A 98 -4.73 -1.90 -11.37
CA GLU A 98 -4.93 -1.84 -9.92
C GLU A 98 -4.18 -0.64 -9.31
N ALA A 99 -2.96 -0.40 -9.78
CA ALA A 99 -2.18 0.76 -9.32
C ALA A 99 -2.94 2.06 -9.60
N LEU A 100 -3.46 2.22 -10.81
CA LEU A 100 -4.23 3.42 -11.19
C LEU A 100 -5.44 3.61 -10.28
N GLU A 101 -6.18 2.55 -10.02
CA GLU A 101 -7.37 2.63 -9.18
C GLU A 101 -7.01 3.14 -7.79
N HIS A 102 -5.98 2.58 -7.18
CA HIS A 102 -5.55 3.00 -5.84
C HIS A 102 -4.98 4.41 -5.82
N PHE A 103 -4.22 4.79 -6.85
CA PHE A 103 -3.71 6.16 -6.95
C PHE A 103 -4.84 7.18 -7.10
N HIS A 104 -5.86 6.88 -7.90
CA HIS A 104 -7.01 7.77 -8.06
C HIS A 104 -7.82 7.89 -6.77
N ASP A 105 -7.98 6.80 -6.03
CA ASP A 105 -8.65 6.84 -4.73
C ASP A 105 -7.93 7.79 -3.77
N ALA A 106 -6.61 7.69 -3.70
CA ALA A 106 -5.80 8.55 -2.85
C ALA A 106 -5.85 10.01 -3.34
N LEU A 107 -5.74 10.20 -4.65
CA LEU A 107 -5.74 11.54 -5.25
C LEU A 107 -7.03 12.30 -4.90
N TYR A 108 -8.16 11.65 -5.00
CA TYR A 108 -9.45 12.26 -4.66
C TYR A 108 -9.44 12.84 -3.23
N ILE A 109 -8.94 12.06 -2.28
CA ILE A 109 -8.85 12.48 -0.88
C ILE A 109 -7.89 13.65 -0.71
N PHE A 110 -6.69 13.56 -1.31
CA PHE A 110 -5.68 14.61 -1.16
C PHE A 110 -6.10 15.90 -1.87
N GLU A 111 -6.83 15.80 -2.98
CA GLU A 111 -7.39 16.98 -3.65
C GLU A 111 -8.41 17.68 -2.75
N ASN A 112 -9.30 16.93 -2.12
CA ASN A 112 -10.29 17.50 -1.20
C ASN A 112 -9.63 18.16 0.00
N ALA A 113 -8.48 17.63 0.45
CA ALA A 113 -7.72 18.18 1.55
C ALA A 113 -6.73 19.27 1.11
N GLN A 114 -6.63 19.53 -0.18
CA GLN A 114 -5.76 20.58 -0.76
C GLN A 114 -4.28 20.38 -0.40
N LEU A 115 -3.81 19.13 -0.41
CA LEU A 115 -2.42 18.79 -0.08
C LEU A 115 -1.58 18.78 -1.36
N SER A 116 -1.09 19.95 -1.75
CA SER A 116 -0.43 20.21 -3.03
C SER A 116 0.71 19.25 -3.35
N GLU A 117 1.59 18.97 -2.38
CA GLU A 117 2.75 18.11 -2.61
C GLU A 117 2.33 16.66 -2.86
N ARG A 118 1.31 16.18 -2.13
CA ARG A 118 0.80 14.83 -2.33
C ARG A 118 0.07 14.69 -3.67
N ILE A 119 -0.68 15.72 -4.05
CA ILE A 119 -1.35 15.78 -5.36
C ILE A 119 -0.32 15.69 -6.47
N LYS A 120 0.75 16.46 -6.36
CA LYS A 120 1.82 16.49 -7.36
C LYS A 120 2.47 15.13 -7.51
N LYS A 121 2.80 14.47 -6.40
CA LYS A 121 3.41 13.15 -6.42
C LYS A 121 2.49 12.13 -7.10
N LEU A 122 1.22 12.09 -6.73
CA LEU A 122 0.25 11.15 -7.28
C LEU A 122 -0.01 11.40 -8.76
N THR A 123 -0.08 12.66 -9.16
CA THR A 123 -0.24 13.00 -10.58
C THR A 123 0.93 12.44 -11.39
N THR A 124 2.15 12.54 -10.87
CA THR A 124 3.33 11.98 -11.50
C THR A 124 3.25 10.45 -11.56
N ASP A 125 2.85 9.81 -10.46
CA ASP A 125 2.72 8.35 -10.39
C ASP A 125 1.67 7.83 -11.37
N ILE A 126 0.55 8.52 -11.48
CA ILE A 126 -0.51 8.18 -12.43
C ILE A 126 0.00 8.29 -13.88
N ALA A 127 0.73 9.37 -14.19
CA ALA A 127 1.29 9.56 -15.51
C ALA A 127 2.27 8.44 -15.89
N ARG A 128 3.13 8.04 -14.94
CA ARG A 128 4.07 6.94 -15.16
C ARG A 128 3.35 5.62 -15.38
N THR A 129 2.28 5.38 -14.62
CA THR A 129 1.51 4.15 -14.73
C THR A 129 0.82 4.07 -16.09
N ASN A 130 0.22 5.17 -16.53
CA ASN A 130 -0.38 5.25 -17.86
C ASN A 130 0.64 5.05 -18.97
N GLN A 131 1.84 5.60 -18.81
CA GLN A 131 2.93 5.41 -19.77
C GLN A 131 3.31 3.93 -19.87
N SER A 132 3.44 3.26 -18.72
CA SER A 132 3.74 1.83 -18.70
C SER A 132 2.65 1.00 -19.38
N LEU A 133 1.37 1.36 -19.16
CA LEU A 133 0.25 0.70 -19.80
C LEU A 133 0.27 0.87 -21.32
N ASN A 134 0.63 2.06 -21.78
CA ASN A 134 0.68 2.35 -23.22
C ASN A 134 1.79 1.58 -23.93
N LEU A 135 2.80 1.12 -23.22
CA LEU A 135 3.90 0.32 -23.78
C LEU A 135 3.58 -1.16 -23.89
N LEU A 136 2.44 -1.61 -23.38
CA LEU A 136 2.04 -3.02 -23.43
C LEU A 136 1.30 -3.37 -24.76
#